data_3402bc25d355a8ad73847480b1523ebb
#
_entry.id   3402bc25d355a8ad73847480b1523ebb
#
_cell.length_a   1.000
_cell.length_b   1.000
_cell.length_c   1.000
_cell.angle_alpha   90.00
_cell.angle_beta   90.00
_cell.angle_gamma   90.00
#
_symmetry.space_group_name_H-M   'P 1'
#
loop_
_entity.id
_entity.type
_entity.pdbx_description
1 polymer ?
#
loop_
_entity_poly.entity_id
_entity_poly.type
_entity_poly.pdbx_seq_one_letter_code
_entity_poly.pdbx_strand_id
1 'polypeptide(L)'
;MNKEITGITRANEGIQGISWNILGQTYVPKNRTDHCFSWHATLPPGTFVPPHIHPDQDEYIYMLEGKLDFVLANSEAQATPGDMIRLGMGIPHGIFNKSDQTVKCFFWVSPTRRLYDLFWAIHSMPEQKPEEVVALSAKHEVVFLPPPPGA
;
A
#
# COMPACT_ATOMS: atom_id res chain seq x y z
N MET A 1 -8.54 -21.39 0.23
CA MET A 1 -7.32 -20.56 0.36
C MET A 1 -6.21 -21.11 -0.52
N ASN A 2 -5.50 -20.25 -1.23
CA ASN A 2 -4.39 -20.69 -2.06
C ASN A 2 -3.25 -21.17 -1.20
N LYS A 3 -2.75 -22.36 -1.54
CA LYS A 3 -1.55 -22.86 -0.92
C LYS A 3 -0.35 -22.06 -1.39
N GLU A 4 0.65 -21.98 -0.55
CA GLU A 4 1.93 -21.40 -0.92
C GLU A 4 2.52 -22.19 -2.08
N ILE A 5 2.79 -21.49 -3.18
CA ILE A 5 3.35 -22.10 -4.36
C ILE A 5 4.75 -21.53 -4.58
N THR A 6 5.73 -22.39 -4.57
CA THR A 6 7.09 -22.00 -4.93
C THR A 6 7.15 -21.74 -6.42
N GLY A 7 7.70 -20.60 -6.82
CA GLY A 7 7.85 -20.27 -8.24
C GLY A 7 8.19 -18.83 -8.49
N ILE A 8 8.01 -18.41 -9.72
CA ILE A 8 8.30 -17.06 -10.18
C ILE A 8 6.99 -16.40 -10.64
N THR A 9 6.68 -15.24 -10.07
CA THR A 9 5.65 -14.37 -10.59
C THR A 9 6.35 -13.35 -11.49
N ARG A 10 6.06 -13.43 -12.79
CA ARG A 10 6.80 -12.68 -13.82
C ARG A 10 6.52 -11.19 -13.76
N ALA A 11 7.42 -10.41 -14.39
CA ALA A 11 7.21 -8.98 -14.54
C ALA A 11 5.88 -8.72 -15.23
N ASN A 12 5.18 -7.66 -14.80
CA ASN A 12 3.88 -7.24 -15.33
C ASN A 12 2.74 -8.25 -15.14
N GLU A 13 2.95 -9.29 -14.33
CA GLU A 13 1.93 -10.28 -14.01
C GLU A 13 1.66 -10.28 -12.51
N GLY A 14 0.40 -10.39 -12.14
CA GLY A 14 -0.03 -10.64 -10.78
C GLY A 14 -0.39 -12.11 -10.58
N ILE A 15 -0.44 -12.55 -9.33
CA ILE A 15 -0.97 -13.87 -9.01
C ILE A 15 -2.39 -13.97 -9.56
N GLN A 16 -2.73 -15.06 -10.24
CA GLN A 16 -4.05 -15.27 -10.84
C GLN A 16 -4.49 -14.17 -11.83
N GLY A 17 -3.55 -13.43 -12.40
CA GLY A 17 -3.86 -12.34 -13.32
C GLY A 17 -4.44 -11.10 -12.68
N ILE A 18 -4.31 -10.95 -11.37
CA ILE A 18 -4.92 -9.86 -10.59
C ILE A 18 -4.17 -8.54 -10.79
N SER A 19 -4.95 -7.46 -10.97
CA SER A 19 -4.49 -6.09 -10.94
C SER A 19 -5.58 -5.24 -10.30
N TRP A 20 -5.24 -4.44 -9.29
CA TRP A 20 -6.21 -3.64 -8.54
C TRP A 20 -6.03 -2.15 -8.80
N ASN A 21 -7.15 -1.43 -8.86
CA ASN A 21 -7.17 0.02 -8.79
C ASN A 21 -7.45 0.43 -7.34
N ILE A 22 -6.48 1.09 -6.72
CA ILE A 22 -6.56 1.51 -5.32
C ILE A 22 -6.31 3.02 -5.25
N LEU A 23 -7.38 3.80 -5.12
CA LEU A 23 -7.28 5.26 -4.99
C LEU A 23 -6.45 5.91 -6.12
N GLY A 24 -6.64 5.42 -7.35
CA GLY A 24 -5.91 5.89 -8.52
C GLY A 24 -4.54 5.27 -8.73
N GLN A 25 -4.09 4.43 -7.81
CA GLN A 25 -2.85 3.67 -7.92
C GLN A 25 -3.15 2.27 -8.47
N THR A 26 -2.16 1.65 -9.11
CA THR A 26 -2.27 0.28 -9.58
C THR A 26 -1.44 -0.64 -8.70
N TYR A 27 -2.07 -1.62 -8.07
CA TYR A 27 -1.43 -2.64 -7.24
C TYR A 27 -1.55 -4.00 -7.90
N VAL A 28 -0.42 -4.67 -8.08
CA VAL A 28 -0.34 -6.00 -8.70
C VAL A 28 0.23 -6.98 -7.69
N PRO A 29 -0.60 -7.86 -7.11
CA PRO A 29 -0.12 -8.78 -6.07
C PRO A 29 0.88 -9.79 -6.65
N LYS A 30 1.98 -10.01 -5.93
CA LYS A 30 3.07 -10.89 -6.36
C LYS A 30 3.14 -12.19 -5.57
N ASN A 31 2.81 -12.16 -4.29
CA ASN A 31 2.68 -13.36 -3.48
C ASN A 31 1.67 -13.12 -2.35
N ARG A 32 1.11 -14.22 -1.88
CA ARG A 32 0.24 -14.19 -0.70
C ARG A 32 0.35 -15.52 0.05
N THR A 33 0.83 -15.43 1.27
CA THR A 33 0.78 -16.51 2.27
C THR A 33 0.19 -15.90 3.53
N ASP A 34 -0.01 -16.69 4.58
CA ASP A 34 -0.48 -16.15 5.85
C ASP A 34 0.58 -15.27 6.52
N HIS A 35 1.85 -15.49 6.20
CA HIS A 35 2.97 -14.78 6.83
C HIS A 35 3.40 -13.53 6.09
N CYS A 36 3.15 -13.45 4.79
CA CYS A 36 3.62 -12.35 3.97
C CYS A 36 2.72 -12.15 2.75
N PHE A 37 2.45 -10.89 2.46
CA PHE A 37 1.73 -10.48 1.26
C PHE A 37 2.52 -9.36 0.60
N SER A 38 2.79 -9.48 -0.70
CA SER A 38 3.54 -8.46 -1.43
C SER A 38 2.87 -8.07 -2.73
N TRP A 39 3.10 -6.83 -3.14
CA TRP A 39 2.55 -6.30 -4.38
C TRP A 39 3.48 -5.24 -4.98
N HIS A 40 3.43 -5.16 -6.31
CA HIS A 40 4.07 -4.07 -7.06
C HIS A 40 3.07 -2.92 -7.16
N ALA A 41 3.52 -1.71 -6.88
CA ALA A 41 2.68 -0.52 -6.92
C ALA A 41 3.18 0.47 -7.97
N THR A 42 2.23 1.04 -8.72
CA THR A 42 2.46 2.15 -9.64
C THR A 42 1.64 3.32 -9.14
N LEU A 43 2.31 4.41 -8.82
CA LEU A 43 1.70 5.62 -8.26
C LEU A 43 1.83 6.77 -9.26
N PRO A 44 0.76 7.10 -9.99
CA PRO A 44 0.76 8.28 -10.86
C PRO A 44 1.03 9.58 -10.08
N PRO A 45 1.46 10.66 -10.77
CA PRO A 45 1.64 11.96 -10.12
C PRO A 45 0.40 12.40 -9.35
N GLY A 46 0.61 12.94 -8.14
CA GLY A 46 -0.46 13.47 -7.31
C GLY A 46 -1.23 12.42 -6.51
N THR A 47 -0.95 11.13 -6.67
CA THR A 47 -1.60 10.10 -5.87
C THR A 47 -0.97 10.02 -4.48
N PHE A 48 -1.75 9.60 -3.52
CA PHE A 48 -1.28 9.51 -2.13
C PHE A 48 -2.13 8.55 -1.33
N VAL A 49 -1.56 8.10 -0.22
CA VAL A 49 -2.28 7.38 0.83
C VAL A 49 -2.16 8.24 2.09
N PRO A 50 -3.28 8.77 2.61
CA PRO A 50 -3.24 9.61 3.80
C PRO A 50 -2.64 8.87 5.01
N PRO A 51 -2.20 9.60 6.04
CA PRO A 51 -1.66 8.97 7.24
C PRO A 51 -2.62 7.95 7.85
N HIS A 52 -2.09 6.78 8.14
CA HIS A 52 -2.82 5.64 8.69
C HIS A 52 -1.87 4.76 9.50
N ILE A 53 -2.43 3.84 10.24
CA ILE A 53 -1.67 2.84 10.98
C ILE A 53 -2.13 1.44 10.61
N HIS A 54 -1.18 0.50 10.69
CA HIS A 54 -1.44 -0.94 10.65
C HIS A 54 -1.14 -1.48 12.06
N PRO A 55 -2.15 -1.68 12.92
CA PRO A 55 -1.89 -2.08 14.30
C PRO A 55 -1.16 -3.42 14.43
N ASP A 56 -1.41 -4.34 13.49
CA ASP A 56 -0.98 -5.73 13.58
C ASP A 56 -0.06 -6.18 12.45
N GLN A 57 0.48 -5.24 11.67
CA GLN A 57 1.35 -5.56 10.53
C GLN A 57 2.56 -4.65 10.50
N ASP A 58 3.72 -5.23 10.20
CA ASP A 58 4.85 -4.46 9.69
C ASP A 58 4.69 -4.30 8.18
N GLU A 59 4.99 -3.13 7.67
CA GLU A 59 4.97 -2.84 6.24
C GLU A 59 6.35 -2.41 5.79
N TYR A 60 6.70 -2.80 4.58
CA TYR A 60 8.00 -2.49 3.97
C TYR A 60 7.77 -2.02 2.55
N ILE A 61 8.59 -1.06 2.11
CA ILE A 61 8.55 -0.54 0.75
C ILE A 61 9.98 -0.50 0.20
N TYR A 62 10.17 -1.03 -1.00
CA TYR A 62 11.42 -0.89 -1.72
C TYR A 62 11.20 -0.04 -2.96
N MET A 63 11.96 1.04 -3.10
CA MET A 63 11.80 1.98 -4.21
C MET A 63 12.45 1.45 -5.48
N LEU A 64 11.70 1.48 -6.59
CA LEU A 64 12.16 1.02 -7.91
C LEU A 64 12.40 2.19 -8.87
N GLU A 65 11.46 3.12 -8.99
CA GLU A 65 11.55 4.28 -9.88
C GLU A 65 10.90 5.49 -9.22
N GLY A 66 11.47 6.67 -9.45
CA GLY A 66 10.93 7.92 -8.95
C GLY A 66 11.22 8.16 -7.47
N LYS A 67 10.55 9.15 -6.90
CA LYS A 67 10.71 9.51 -5.49
C LYS A 67 9.35 9.64 -4.80
N LEU A 68 9.29 9.24 -3.55
CA LEU A 68 8.12 9.40 -2.70
C LEU A 68 8.45 10.23 -1.46
N ASP A 69 7.48 11.01 -1.05
CA ASP A 69 7.52 11.70 0.23
C ASP A 69 6.70 10.92 1.25
N PHE A 70 7.25 10.79 2.45
CA PHE A 70 6.62 10.06 3.55
C PHE A 70 6.42 10.98 4.75
N VAL A 71 5.29 10.80 5.40
CA VAL A 71 5.10 11.26 6.77
C VAL A 71 5.26 10.04 7.65
N LEU A 72 6.27 10.06 8.54
CA LEU A 72 6.63 8.94 9.42
C LEU A 72 6.49 9.40 10.87
N ALA A 73 5.41 9.00 11.54
CA ALA A 73 5.08 9.53 12.87
C ALA A 73 5.04 11.06 12.83
N ASN A 74 6.02 11.74 13.45
CA ASN A 74 6.09 13.20 13.51
C ASN A 74 7.15 13.79 12.59
N SER A 75 7.74 12.99 11.70
CA SER A 75 8.79 13.45 10.80
C SER A 75 8.43 13.23 9.35
N GLU A 76 9.13 13.93 8.46
CA GLU A 76 9.00 13.76 7.02
C GLU A 76 10.30 13.21 6.46
N ALA A 77 10.18 12.40 5.41
CA ALA A 77 11.32 11.82 4.74
C ALA A 77 11.01 11.64 3.26
N GLN A 78 12.07 11.59 2.44
CA GLN A 78 11.95 11.33 1.01
C GLN A 78 12.78 10.10 0.67
N ALA A 79 12.25 9.21 -0.15
CA ALA A 79 12.93 8.01 -0.60
C ALA A 79 13.10 8.03 -2.11
N THR A 80 14.23 7.47 -2.57
CA THR A 80 14.60 7.38 -3.98
C THR A 80 14.97 5.92 -4.33
N PRO A 81 15.16 5.60 -5.62
CA PRO A 81 15.38 4.20 -6.02
C PRO A 81 16.51 3.52 -5.26
N GLY A 82 16.25 2.30 -4.81
CA GLY A 82 17.17 1.53 -3.98
C GLY A 82 16.97 1.70 -2.48
N ASP A 83 16.21 2.70 -2.05
CA ASP A 83 15.91 2.88 -0.63
C ASP A 83 14.84 1.87 -0.19
N MET A 84 14.96 1.40 1.06
CA MET A 84 13.98 0.56 1.71
C MET A 84 13.40 1.29 2.92
N ILE A 85 12.07 1.33 3.01
CA ILE A 85 11.36 1.99 4.10
C ILE A 85 10.70 0.92 4.95
N ARG A 86 10.90 0.98 6.26
CA ARG A 86 10.21 0.12 7.21
C ARG A 86 9.18 0.95 7.98
N LEU A 87 7.94 0.48 7.95
CA LEU A 87 6.81 1.08 8.63
C LEU A 87 6.34 0.10 9.70
N GLY A 88 6.79 0.32 10.94
CA GLY A 88 6.53 -0.60 12.04
C GLY A 88 5.06 -0.62 12.46
N MET A 89 4.67 -1.70 13.13
CA MET A 89 3.31 -1.85 13.69
C MET A 89 2.93 -0.64 14.51
N GLY A 90 1.71 -0.12 14.28
CA GLY A 90 1.15 0.98 15.05
C GLY A 90 1.77 2.35 14.81
N ILE A 91 2.77 2.45 13.94
CA ILE A 91 3.42 3.74 13.64
C ILE A 91 2.67 4.44 12.51
N PRO A 92 2.16 5.66 12.74
CA PRO A 92 1.47 6.42 11.71
C PRO A 92 2.37 6.72 10.52
N HIS A 93 1.85 6.50 9.31
CA HIS A 93 2.58 6.84 8.10
C HIS A 93 1.63 7.26 6.97
N GLY A 94 2.09 8.19 6.16
CA GLY A 94 1.44 8.61 4.92
C GLY A 94 2.42 8.57 3.77
N ILE A 95 1.91 8.35 2.56
CA ILE A 95 2.72 8.14 1.35
C ILE A 95 2.21 9.08 0.27
N PHE A 96 3.09 9.89 -0.30
CA PHE A 96 2.69 10.94 -1.25
C PHE A 96 3.62 10.96 -2.46
N ASN A 97 3.03 10.87 -3.66
CA ASN A 97 3.77 11.19 -4.88
C ASN A 97 3.51 12.66 -5.23
N LYS A 98 4.37 13.52 -4.74
CA LYS A 98 4.31 14.98 -4.99
C LYS A 98 5.06 15.39 -6.25
N SER A 99 5.66 14.43 -6.96
CA SER A 99 6.43 14.68 -8.18
C SER A 99 5.50 14.73 -9.40
N ASP A 100 6.06 15.10 -10.54
CA ASP A 100 5.39 15.06 -11.84
C ASP A 100 5.66 13.77 -12.61
N GLN A 101 6.28 12.78 -11.94
CA GLN A 101 6.63 11.49 -12.53
C GLN A 101 5.83 10.35 -11.89
N THR A 102 5.63 9.30 -12.67
CA THR A 102 5.10 8.05 -12.13
C THR A 102 6.16 7.39 -11.26
N VAL A 103 5.74 6.93 -10.08
CA VAL A 103 6.61 6.22 -9.14
C VAL A 103 6.27 4.75 -9.17
N LYS A 104 7.29 3.90 -9.10
CA LYS A 104 7.13 2.45 -8.95
C LYS A 104 7.88 1.98 -7.72
N CYS A 105 7.23 1.11 -6.95
CA CYS A 105 7.81 0.55 -5.74
C CYS A 105 7.19 -0.81 -5.44
N PHE A 106 7.86 -1.54 -4.57
CA PHE A 106 7.44 -2.87 -4.15
C PHE A 106 7.12 -2.85 -2.67
N PHE A 107 5.91 -3.29 -2.33
CA PHE A 107 5.40 -3.32 -0.96
C PHE A 107 5.31 -4.74 -0.46
N TRP A 108 5.55 -4.95 0.83
CA TRP A 108 5.13 -6.19 1.49
C TRP A 108 4.76 -5.92 2.95
N VAL A 109 3.87 -6.75 3.46
CA VAL A 109 3.42 -6.72 4.86
C VAL A 109 3.63 -8.08 5.51
N SER A 110 3.84 -8.08 6.81
CA SER A 110 3.99 -9.31 7.60
C SER A 110 3.42 -9.09 9.01
N PRO A 111 2.48 -9.93 9.47
CA PRO A 111 1.75 -10.97 8.74
C PRO A 111 0.72 -10.37 7.77
N THR A 112 0.14 -11.22 6.93
CA THR A 112 -0.76 -10.79 5.87
C THR A 112 -2.06 -10.20 6.37
N ARG A 113 -2.60 -10.72 7.45
CA ARG A 113 -3.91 -10.31 7.97
C ARG A 113 -4.94 -10.23 6.84
N ARG A 114 -5.77 -9.17 6.81
CA ARG A 114 -6.83 -9.02 5.81
C ARG A 114 -6.55 -7.93 4.78
N LEU A 115 -5.30 -7.54 4.60
CA LEU A 115 -4.97 -6.48 3.65
C LEU A 115 -5.26 -6.89 2.20
N TYR A 116 -4.98 -8.13 1.85
CA TYR A 116 -5.32 -8.69 0.54
C TYR A 116 -6.83 -8.58 0.28
N ASP A 117 -7.64 -8.95 1.27
CA ASP A 117 -9.09 -8.86 1.16
C ASP A 117 -9.57 -7.41 1.07
N LEU A 118 -8.91 -6.51 1.80
CA LEU A 118 -9.21 -5.08 1.74
C LEU A 118 -8.98 -4.53 0.33
N PHE A 119 -7.86 -4.87 -0.32
CA PHE A 119 -7.58 -4.38 -1.66
C PHE A 119 -8.62 -4.89 -2.68
N TRP A 120 -9.05 -6.14 -2.56
CA TRP A 120 -10.15 -6.64 -3.37
C TRP A 120 -11.43 -5.83 -3.14
N ALA A 121 -11.75 -5.55 -1.89
CA ALA A 121 -12.96 -4.80 -1.55
C ALA A 121 -12.91 -3.36 -2.08
N ILE A 122 -11.77 -2.67 -1.94
CA ILE A 122 -11.62 -1.32 -2.49
C ILE A 122 -11.71 -1.33 -4.00
N HIS A 123 -10.99 -2.24 -4.66
CA HIS A 123 -11.01 -2.37 -6.12
C HIS A 123 -12.43 -2.60 -6.65
N SER A 124 -13.24 -3.34 -5.91
CA SER A 124 -14.60 -3.71 -6.31
C SER A 124 -15.63 -2.60 -6.06
N MET A 125 -15.25 -1.51 -5.40
CA MET A 125 -16.15 -0.38 -5.18
C MET A 125 -16.43 0.34 -6.49
N PRO A 126 -17.71 0.59 -6.85
CA PRO A 126 -18.04 1.36 -8.06
C PRO A 126 -17.42 2.76 -8.06
N GLU A 127 -17.35 3.36 -6.87
CA GLU A 127 -16.73 4.65 -6.63
C GLU A 127 -15.98 4.58 -5.30
N GLN A 128 -14.71 4.97 -5.29
CA GLN A 128 -13.87 4.90 -4.10
C GLN A 128 -13.93 6.22 -3.33
N LYS A 129 -15.07 6.46 -2.69
CA LYS A 129 -15.26 7.66 -1.87
C LYS A 129 -14.39 7.59 -0.62
N PRO A 130 -13.67 8.67 -0.28
CA PRO A 130 -12.73 8.65 0.86
C PRO A 130 -13.36 8.13 2.16
N GLU A 131 -14.54 8.62 2.53
CA GLU A 131 -15.18 8.19 3.77
C GLU A 131 -15.58 6.70 3.78
N GLU A 132 -15.94 6.16 2.62
CA GLU A 132 -16.28 4.74 2.49
C GLU A 132 -15.03 3.88 2.53
N VAL A 133 -13.94 4.33 1.90
CA VAL A 133 -12.65 3.63 1.96
C VAL A 133 -12.12 3.61 3.39
N VAL A 134 -12.21 4.72 4.11
CA VAL A 134 -11.79 4.80 5.52
C VAL A 134 -12.57 3.81 6.38
N ALA A 135 -13.90 3.78 6.23
CA ALA A 135 -14.75 2.88 7.01
C ALA A 135 -14.46 1.41 6.71
N LEU A 136 -14.29 1.07 5.43
CA LEU A 136 -13.98 -0.28 5.00
C LEU A 136 -12.58 -0.72 5.50
N SER A 137 -11.62 0.19 5.42
CA SER A 137 -10.25 -0.06 5.88
C SER A 137 -10.20 -0.37 7.37
N ALA A 138 -10.95 0.37 8.19
CA ALA A 138 -11.02 0.12 9.62
C ALA A 138 -11.53 -1.29 9.95
N LYS A 139 -12.42 -1.84 9.15
CA LYS A 139 -12.92 -3.21 9.29
C LYS A 139 -11.86 -4.26 8.92
N HIS A 140 -10.78 -3.85 8.28
CA HIS A 140 -9.68 -4.71 7.83
C HIS A 140 -8.36 -4.36 8.50
N GLU A 141 -8.40 -3.82 9.72
CA GLU A 141 -7.22 -3.50 10.53
C GLU A 141 -6.28 -2.46 9.89
N VAL A 142 -6.83 -1.53 9.10
CA VAL A 142 -6.10 -0.36 8.61
C VAL A 142 -6.86 0.89 9.06
N VAL A 143 -6.25 1.67 9.94
CA VAL A 143 -6.92 2.79 10.59
C VAL A 143 -6.35 4.12 10.08
N PHE A 144 -7.15 4.85 9.32
CA PHE A 144 -6.78 6.19 8.87
C PHE A 144 -6.93 7.18 10.01
N LEU A 145 -5.98 8.10 10.09
CA LEU A 145 -5.99 9.15 11.10
C LEU A 145 -6.87 10.31 10.63
N PRO A 146 -7.49 11.04 11.57
CA PRO A 146 -8.22 12.25 11.19
C PRO A 146 -7.27 13.30 10.61
N PRO A 147 -7.75 14.15 9.68
CA PRO A 147 -6.93 15.23 9.16
C PRO A 147 -6.51 16.18 10.28
N PRO A 148 -5.34 16.85 10.13
CA PRO A 148 -4.90 17.84 11.11
C PRO A 148 -5.93 18.96 11.29
N PRO A 149 -6.04 19.53 12.50
CA PRO A 149 -6.91 20.68 12.72
C PRO A 149 -6.58 21.83 11.77
N GLY A 150 -7.61 22.38 11.13
CA GLY A 150 -7.45 23.51 10.20
C GLY A 150 -7.04 23.11 8.78
N ALA A 151 -7.00 21.83 8.48
CA ALA A 151 -6.70 21.35 7.13
C ALA A 151 -7.96 21.32 6.24
#